data_ecd740b7cffddd57625c5d4ebc216173
#
_entry.id   ecd740b7cffddd57625c5d4ebc216173
#
_cell.length_a   1.000
_cell.length_b   1.000
_cell.length_c   1.000
_cell.angle_alpha   90.00
_cell.angle_beta   90.00
_cell.angle_gamma   90.00
#
_symmetry.space_group_name_H-M   'P 1'
#
loop_
_entity.id
_entity.type
_entity.pdbx_description
1 polymer ?
#
loop_
_entity_poly.entity_id
_entity_poly.type
_entity_poly.pdbx_seq_one_letter_code
_entity_poly.pdbx_strand_id
1 'polypeptide(L)'
;LSGGGTLHGRNTLTGMIGELGSVVTGTPAITGFGTVTSGTLGSGVTMPAGSVLQVVYDANSPLGSPATTSSTEYVTWSSAPSAVITPISTSSRIIVFAQIGMQWDNTGQVENTIYRTTGGTSTDLSAGSTYGLAFNGVSHSGGIWQEVTINYVDSPNTTSACTYTWYARAESAVSVTVQHHGAPTNMILMEVAG
;
A
#
# COMPACT_ATOMS: atom_id res chain seq x y z
N LEU A 1 5.74 -2.56 -58.16
CA LEU A 1 5.05 -1.27 -58.09
C LEU A 1 5.31 -0.62 -56.74
N SER A 2 6.37 0.22 -56.65
CA SER A 2 6.65 1.08 -55.52
C SER A 2 5.82 2.34 -55.69
N GLY A 3 4.65 2.39 -55.10
CA GLY A 3 3.83 3.56 -55.02
C GLY A 3 3.67 3.99 -53.57
N GLY A 4 4.57 4.84 -53.10
CA GLY A 4 4.37 5.58 -51.86
C GLY A 4 3.21 6.53 -52.00
N GLY A 5 1.99 6.07 -51.83
CA GLY A 5 0.80 6.89 -51.78
C GLY A 5 0.64 7.49 -50.42
N THR A 6 0.84 8.79 -50.30
CA THR A 6 0.41 9.56 -49.12
C THR A 6 -1.12 9.53 -49.08
N LEU A 7 -1.69 8.84 -48.09
CA LEU A 7 -3.11 8.84 -47.89
C LEU A 7 -3.56 10.22 -47.36
N HIS A 8 -3.93 11.09 -48.25
CA HIS A 8 -4.66 12.32 -47.96
C HIS A 8 -6.16 12.05 -48.08
N GLY A 9 -6.85 11.99 -47.00
CA GLY A 9 -8.31 11.83 -46.99
C GLY A 9 -8.83 11.14 -45.76
N ARG A 10 -10.03 11.48 -45.34
CA ARG A 10 -10.77 10.77 -44.30
C ARG A 10 -11.03 9.34 -44.75
N ASN A 11 -10.11 8.48 -44.47
CA ASN A 11 -10.38 7.03 -44.63
C ASN A 11 -10.94 6.51 -43.33
N THR A 12 -12.21 6.27 -43.34
CA THR A 12 -12.85 5.27 -42.52
C THR A 12 -12.19 3.93 -42.86
N LEU A 13 -11.16 3.55 -42.13
CA LEU A 13 -10.55 2.22 -42.16
C LEU A 13 -11.52 1.18 -41.57
N THR A 14 -12.75 1.16 -42.10
CA THR A 14 -13.74 0.14 -41.77
C THR A 14 -13.38 -1.12 -42.59
N GLY A 15 -12.63 -2.01 -42.00
CA GLY A 15 -12.31 -3.30 -42.59
C GLY A 15 -10.87 -3.79 -42.49
N MET A 16 -9.93 -3.00 -41.97
CA MET A 16 -8.53 -3.40 -41.77
C MET A 16 -8.14 -3.60 -40.31
N ILE A 17 -9.05 -4.12 -39.52
CA ILE A 17 -8.87 -4.26 -38.06
C ILE A 17 -7.82 -5.34 -37.69
N GLY A 18 -7.41 -6.18 -38.64
CA GLY A 18 -6.44 -7.25 -38.38
C GLY A 18 -4.96 -6.87 -38.51
N GLU A 19 -4.61 -5.78 -39.19
CA GLU A 19 -3.20 -5.48 -39.53
C GLU A 19 -2.69 -4.14 -38.98
N LEU A 20 -3.49 -3.38 -38.26
CA LEU A 20 -3.03 -2.10 -37.68
C LEU A 20 -1.96 -2.24 -36.61
N GLY A 21 -1.77 -3.41 -36.05
CA GLY A 21 -0.75 -3.69 -35.02
C GLY A 21 0.70 -3.62 -35.52
N SER A 22 0.92 -3.78 -36.84
CA SER A 22 2.26 -3.80 -37.42
C SER A 22 2.62 -2.52 -38.22
N VAL A 23 1.66 -1.64 -38.47
CA VAL A 23 1.83 -0.48 -39.37
C VAL A 23 2.09 0.83 -38.63
N VAL A 24 1.97 0.86 -37.32
CA VAL A 24 2.14 2.11 -36.51
C VAL A 24 3.49 2.17 -35.83
N THR A 25 4.55 1.73 -36.51
CA THR A 25 5.93 2.00 -36.08
C THR A 25 6.35 3.37 -36.62
N GLY A 26 6.46 4.36 -35.73
CA GLY A 26 7.00 5.69 -36.07
C GLY A 26 5.98 6.75 -36.40
N THR A 27 4.70 6.57 -36.03
CA THR A 27 3.69 7.62 -36.18
C THR A 27 3.76 8.67 -35.06
N PRO A 28 3.45 9.94 -35.38
CA PRO A 28 3.21 10.94 -34.38
C PRO A 28 2.06 10.48 -33.44
N ALA A 29 2.11 10.90 -32.18
CA ALA A 29 1.21 10.48 -31.12
C ALA A 29 -0.24 10.37 -31.58
N ILE A 30 -0.88 9.24 -31.32
CA ILE A 30 -2.33 9.12 -31.47
C ILE A 30 -2.96 9.96 -30.36
N THR A 31 -3.57 11.07 -30.72
CA THR A 31 -4.08 12.08 -29.77
C THR A 31 -5.45 11.73 -29.19
N GLY A 32 -6.08 10.65 -29.60
CA GLY A 32 -7.36 10.20 -29.03
C GLY A 32 -7.67 8.77 -29.39
N PHE A 33 -7.99 7.96 -28.41
CA PHE A 33 -8.68 6.70 -28.55
C PHE A 33 -10.14 6.90 -28.17
N GLY A 34 -11.05 6.29 -28.92
CA GLY A 34 -12.41 6.10 -28.45
C GLY A 34 -12.45 5.12 -27.27
N THR A 35 -13.63 4.67 -26.88
CA THR A 35 -13.78 3.67 -25.83
C THR A 35 -13.05 2.39 -26.20
N VAL A 36 -12.08 1.96 -25.38
CA VAL A 36 -11.46 0.65 -25.49
C VAL A 36 -12.34 -0.33 -24.73
N THR A 37 -13.05 -1.20 -25.46
CA THR A 37 -14.00 -2.16 -24.85
C THR A 37 -13.33 -3.46 -24.41
N SER A 38 -12.13 -3.75 -24.93
CA SER A 38 -11.32 -4.91 -24.55
C SER A 38 -9.87 -4.67 -24.92
N GLY A 39 -8.95 -5.26 -24.18
CA GLY A 39 -7.52 -5.18 -24.44
C GLY A 39 -6.70 -5.06 -23.15
N THR A 40 -5.38 -5.27 -23.27
CA THR A 40 -4.42 -5.06 -22.18
C THR A 40 -3.61 -3.81 -22.49
N LEU A 41 -3.54 -2.88 -21.54
CA LEU A 41 -2.61 -1.75 -21.63
C LEU A 41 -1.19 -2.26 -21.42
N GLY A 42 -0.29 -1.95 -22.35
CA GLY A 42 1.13 -2.30 -22.19
C GLY A 42 1.78 -1.51 -21.04
N SER A 43 2.89 -2.01 -20.53
CA SER A 43 3.65 -1.40 -19.43
C SER A 43 4.21 0.00 -19.70
N GLY A 44 4.21 0.43 -20.99
CA GLY A 44 4.62 1.78 -21.40
C GLY A 44 3.54 2.85 -21.30
N VAL A 45 2.32 2.50 -20.84
CA VAL A 45 1.24 3.47 -20.67
C VAL A 45 1.43 4.22 -19.35
N THR A 46 1.66 5.53 -19.45
CA THR A 46 1.69 6.39 -18.26
C THR A 46 0.27 6.69 -17.81
N MET A 47 -0.05 6.31 -16.58
CA MET A 47 -1.34 6.62 -15.99
C MET A 47 -1.38 8.06 -15.47
N PRO A 48 -2.51 8.76 -15.54
CA PRO A 48 -2.64 10.09 -14.96
C PRO A 48 -2.37 10.09 -13.45
N ALA A 49 -1.89 11.22 -12.93
CA ALA A 49 -1.75 11.42 -11.49
C ALA A 49 -3.08 11.13 -10.76
N GLY A 50 -3.00 10.47 -9.62
CA GLY A 50 -4.17 10.00 -8.86
C GLY A 50 -4.71 8.64 -9.29
N SER A 51 -4.22 8.04 -10.39
CA SER A 51 -4.61 6.69 -10.78
C SER A 51 -4.03 5.65 -9.81
N VAL A 52 -4.83 4.63 -9.48
CA VAL A 52 -4.32 3.46 -8.75
C VAL A 52 -3.50 2.61 -9.71
N LEU A 53 -2.23 2.39 -9.38
CA LEU A 53 -1.29 1.62 -10.21
C LEU A 53 -1.24 0.16 -9.82
N GLN A 54 -1.25 -0.13 -8.52
CA GLN A 54 -1.29 -1.48 -7.97
C GLN A 54 -1.86 -1.50 -6.56
N VAL A 55 -2.38 -2.64 -6.16
CA VAL A 55 -2.83 -2.93 -4.80
C VAL A 55 -2.22 -4.25 -4.37
N VAL A 56 -1.56 -4.26 -3.22
CA VAL A 56 -1.06 -5.46 -2.57
C VAL A 56 -1.64 -5.54 -1.16
N TYR A 57 -1.82 -6.73 -0.68
CA TYR A 57 -2.34 -6.95 0.67
C TYR A 57 -1.64 -8.15 1.31
N ASP A 58 -1.48 -8.04 2.61
CA ASP A 58 -1.17 -9.18 3.46
C ASP A 58 -2.37 -9.40 4.37
N ALA A 59 -2.96 -10.59 4.25
CA ALA A 59 -4.00 -11.05 5.15
C ALA A 59 -3.37 -12.13 6.05
N ASN A 60 -2.73 -11.71 7.11
CA ASN A 60 -2.32 -12.66 8.14
C ASN A 60 -3.55 -13.31 8.74
N SER A 61 -3.54 -14.63 8.78
CA SER A 61 -4.65 -15.41 9.31
C SER A 61 -5.05 -14.87 10.69
N PRO A 62 -6.34 -14.67 10.94
CA PRO A 62 -6.84 -14.19 12.22
C PRO A 62 -6.50 -15.09 13.41
N LEU A 63 -5.97 -16.27 13.14
CA LEU A 63 -5.61 -17.27 14.14
C LEU A 63 -4.12 -17.29 14.49
N GLY A 64 -3.37 -16.24 14.15
CA GLY A 64 -1.98 -16.09 14.64
C GLY A 64 -1.95 -16.10 16.16
N SER A 65 -0.91 -16.68 16.73
CA SER A 65 -0.74 -16.68 18.20
C SER A 65 -0.67 -15.24 18.69
N PRO A 66 -1.46 -14.86 19.71
CA PRO A 66 -1.35 -13.55 20.31
C PRO A 66 0.09 -13.28 20.73
N ALA A 67 0.59 -12.11 20.45
CA ALA A 67 1.87 -11.65 20.97
C ALA A 67 1.64 -10.64 22.08
N THR A 68 2.44 -10.71 23.13
CA THR A 68 2.37 -9.79 24.26
C THR A 68 3.64 -8.96 24.33
N THR A 69 3.51 -7.67 24.53
CA THR A 69 4.63 -6.77 24.76
C THR A 69 4.37 -5.83 25.93
N SER A 70 5.40 -5.50 26.67
CA SER A 70 5.44 -4.41 27.64
C SER A 70 6.60 -3.45 27.34
N SER A 71 7.13 -3.51 26.12
CA SER A 71 8.24 -2.67 25.70
C SER A 71 7.80 -1.21 25.57
N THR A 72 8.61 -0.30 26.08
CA THR A 72 8.48 1.13 25.86
C THR A 72 9.15 1.61 24.56
N GLU A 73 9.86 0.70 23.88
CA GLU A 73 10.37 0.90 22.53
C GLU A 73 9.45 0.21 21.52
N TYR A 74 9.36 0.76 20.32
CA TYR A 74 8.59 0.15 19.25
C TYR A 74 9.13 -1.23 18.88
N VAL A 75 8.29 -2.24 19.00
CA VAL A 75 8.60 -3.63 18.65
C VAL A 75 7.59 -4.17 17.66
N THR A 76 8.03 -5.10 16.85
CA THR A 76 7.17 -5.92 15.99
C THR A 76 7.18 -7.37 16.46
N TRP A 77 6.33 -8.22 15.91
CA TRP A 77 6.22 -9.64 16.23
C TRP A 77 6.00 -10.45 14.97
N SER A 78 6.16 -11.77 15.05
CA SER A 78 6.19 -12.66 13.88
C SER A 78 4.91 -12.70 13.05
N SER A 79 3.77 -12.39 13.67
CA SER A 79 2.46 -12.32 13.03
C SER A 79 1.97 -10.88 12.82
N ALA A 80 2.82 -9.87 13.00
CA ALA A 80 2.46 -8.49 12.76
C ALA A 80 2.06 -8.29 11.29
N PRO A 81 1.03 -7.49 11.01
CA PRO A 81 0.68 -7.15 9.63
C PRO A 81 1.88 -6.57 8.90
N SER A 82 2.20 -7.15 7.74
CA SER A 82 3.35 -6.73 6.93
C SER A 82 3.07 -6.98 5.47
N ALA A 83 3.31 -6.00 4.62
CA ALA A 83 3.12 -6.12 3.18
C ALA A 83 4.29 -5.47 2.43
N VAL A 84 4.58 -5.99 1.23
CA VAL A 84 5.68 -5.50 0.39
C VAL A 84 5.11 -4.95 -0.90
N ILE A 85 5.53 -3.75 -1.27
CA ILE A 85 5.20 -3.13 -2.55
C ILE A 85 6.46 -2.60 -3.20
N THR A 86 6.55 -2.72 -4.53
CA THR A 86 7.64 -2.13 -5.32
C THR A 86 7.05 -1.00 -6.14
N PRO A 87 7.27 0.27 -5.76
CA PRO A 87 6.68 1.40 -6.48
C PRO A 87 7.14 1.46 -7.94
N ILE A 88 6.23 1.80 -8.82
CA ILE A 88 6.49 1.93 -10.27
C ILE A 88 7.24 3.24 -10.56
N SER A 89 7.00 4.28 -9.76
CA SER A 89 7.64 5.59 -9.91
C SER A 89 8.14 6.14 -8.56
N THR A 90 9.21 6.93 -8.62
CA THR A 90 9.69 7.69 -7.44
C THR A 90 8.73 8.78 -7.00
N SER A 91 7.83 9.24 -7.87
CA SER A 91 6.77 10.19 -7.53
C SER A 91 5.52 9.55 -6.93
N SER A 92 5.41 8.21 -7.00
CA SER A 92 4.25 7.49 -6.47
C SER A 92 4.08 7.69 -4.97
N ARG A 93 2.82 7.66 -4.55
CA ARG A 93 2.42 7.64 -3.14
C ARG A 93 1.86 6.28 -2.78
N ILE A 94 2.16 5.83 -1.57
CA ILE A 94 1.64 4.58 -1.04
C ILE A 94 0.62 4.90 0.06
N ILE A 95 -0.62 4.51 -0.18
CA ILE A 95 -1.67 4.59 0.83
C ILE A 95 -1.64 3.29 1.62
N VAL A 96 -1.46 3.40 2.93
CA VAL A 96 -1.43 2.28 3.86
C VAL A 96 -2.76 2.26 4.61
N PHE A 97 -3.48 1.14 4.51
CA PHE A 97 -4.62 0.81 5.34
C PHE A 97 -4.24 -0.42 6.16
N ALA A 98 -4.21 -0.28 7.47
CA ALA A 98 -3.86 -1.40 8.33
C ALA A 98 -4.79 -1.47 9.54
N GLN A 99 -5.09 -2.69 9.98
CA GLN A 99 -5.99 -2.95 11.10
C GLN A 99 -5.46 -4.11 11.94
N ILE A 100 -5.62 -3.98 13.26
CA ILE A 100 -5.23 -5.00 14.22
C ILE A 100 -6.18 -4.97 15.44
N GLY A 101 -6.52 -6.15 15.95
CA GLY A 101 -7.18 -6.27 17.24
C GLY A 101 -6.16 -6.29 18.39
N MET A 102 -6.41 -5.52 19.41
CA MET A 102 -5.57 -5.41 20.62
C MET A 102 -6.37 -5.65 21.89
N GLN A 103 -5.68 -6.17 22.91
CA GLN A 103 -6.18 -6.21 24.27
C GLN A 103 -5.11 -5.68 25.22
N TRP A 104 -5.54 -4.98 26.24
CA TRP A 104 -4.72 -4.64 27.39
C TRP A 104 -5.53 -4.75 28.67
N ASP A 105 -4.86 -5.15 29.74
CA ASP A 105 -5.52 -5.57 30.98
C ASP A 105 -5.47 -4.51 32.08
N ASN A 106 -4.76 -3.41 31.86
CA ASN A 106 -4.54 -2.38 32.87
C ASN A 106 -4.63 -0.97 32.28
N THR A 107 -4.73 0.03 33.16
CA THR A 107 -4.61 1.45 32.79
C THR A 107 -3.28 1.72 32.11
N GLY A 108 -3.32 2.32 30.93
CA GLY A 108 -2.12 2.68 30.18
C GLY A 108 -2.44 3.08 28.76
N GLN A 109 -1.41 3.39 28.01
CA GLN A 109 -1.49 3.74 26.59
C GLN A 109 -0.65 2.77 25.77
N VAL A 110 -1.14 2.53 24.56
CA VAL A 110 -0.43 1.76 23.53
C VAL A 110 -0.33 2.65 22.30
N GLU A 111 0.86 2.79 21.82
CA GLU A 111 1.16 3.58 20.65
C GLU A 111 1.53 2.65 19.50
N ASN A 112 1.01 2.96 18.34
CA ASN A 112 1.10 2.14 17.15
C ASN A 112 1.69 2.95 16.01
N THR A 113 2.55 2.34 15.23
CA THR A 113 3.14 2.94 14.05
C THR A 113 3.41 1.91 12.96
N ILE A 114 3.73 2.39 11.79
CA ILE A 114 4.23 1.59 10.67
C ILE A 114 5.68 1.96 10.43
N TYR A 115 6.53 0.96 10.30
CA TYR A 115 7.88 1.13 9.77
C TYR A 115 7.91 0.74 8.30
N ARG A 116 8.53 1.59 7.48
CA ARG A 116 8.91 1.24 6.11
C ARG A 116 10.36 0.84 6.08
N THR A 117 10.65 -0.35 5.58
CA THR A 117 12.02 -0.85 5.35
C THR A 117 12.31 -0.87 3.86
N THR A 118 13.38 -0.21 3.44
CA THR A 118 13.86 -0.15 2.06
C THR A 118 15.37 -0.28 2.06
N GLY A 119 15.90 -1.23 1.27
CA GLY A 119 17.36 -1.45 1.19
C GLY A 119 18.01 -1.76 2.55
N GLY A 120 17.28 -2.39 3.47
CA GLY A 120 17.76 -2.70 4.82
C GLY A 120 17.65 -1.55 5.83
N THR A 121 17.22 -0.37 5.42
CA THR A 121 16.99 0.78 6.31
C THR A 121 15.51 0.86 6.69
N SER A 122 15.22 0.89 7.99
CA SER A 122 13.88 1.05 8.53
C SER A 122 13.63 2.51 8.95
N THR A 123 12.50 3.04 8.54
CA THR A 123 12.03 4.40 8.85
C THR A 123 10.70 4.32 9.58
N ASP A 124 10.61 4.94 10.74
CA ASP A 124 9.33 5.14 11.45
C ASP A 124 8.50 6.21 10.72
N LEU A 125 7.31 5.84 10.26
CA LEU A 125 6.44 6.76 9.53
C LEU A 125 5.70 7.74 10.44
N SER A 126 5.75 7.56 11.76
CA SER A 126 5.18 8.53 12.72
C SER A 126 6.00 9.83 12.82
N ALA A 127 7.16 9.88 12.16
CA ALA A 127 8.06 11.05 12.13
C ALA A 127 8.40 11.59 13.53
N GLY A 128 8.54 10.70 14.52
CA GLY A 128 8.86 11.08 15.90
C GLY A 128 7.67 11.63 16.69
N SER A 129 6.45 11.41 16.23
CA SER A 129 5.26 11.66 17.03
C SER A 129 5.33 10.90 18.35
N THR A 130 5.05 11.56 19.46
CA THR A 130 5.03 10.95 20.79
C THR A 130 4.02 9.80 20.86
N TYR A 131 2.92 9.91 20.10
CA TYR A 131 1.80 8.97 20.13
C TYR A 131 1.75 8.01 18.93
N GLY A 132 2.81 7.95 18.11
CA GLY A 132 2.81 7.13 16.90
C GLY A 132 1.85 7.66 15.83
N LEU A 133 1.37 6.77 14.95
CA LEU A 133 0.33 7.03 13.95
C LEU A 133 -1.08 6.78 14.51
N ALA A 134 -1.19 5.93 15.52
CA ALA A 134 -2.42 5.70 16.27
C ALA A 134 -2.08 5.34 17.72
N PHE A 135 -2.89 5.82 18.64
CA PHE A 135 -2.75 5.47 20.04
C PHE A 135 -4.09 5.12 20.66
N ASN A 136 -4.03 4.26 21.66
CA ASN A 136 -5.17 3.85 22.45
C ASN A 136 -4.79 3.95 23.91
N GLY A 137 -5.58 4.66 24.68
CA GLY A 137 -5.38 4.83 26.10
C GLY A 137 -6.62 4.44 26.87
N VAL A 138 -6.45 3.80 28.01
CA VAL A 138 -7.53 3.44 28.92
C VAL A 138 -7.18 3.76 30.35
N SER A 139 -8.19 4.21 31.08
CA SER A 139 -8.14 4.47 32.52
C SER A 139 -9.03 3.48 33.30
N HIS A 140 -9.12 2.23 32.84
CA HIS A 140 -10.01 1.24 33.42
C HIS A 140 -9.24 0.00 33.86
N SER A 141 -9.57 -0.54 35.01
CA SER A 141 -9.06 -1.84 35.48
C SER A 141 -9.94 -2.96 34.93
N GLY A 142 -9.44 -3.68 33.95
CA GLY A 142 -10.12 -4.81 33.31
C GLY A 142 -9.76 -4.88 31.84
N GLY A 143 -9.76 -6.06 31.26
CA GLY A 143 -9.41 -6.27 29.86
C GLY A 143 -10.26 -5.44 28.91
N ILE A 144 -9.63 -4.60 28.13
CA ILE A 144 -10.28 -3.85 27.04
C ILE A 144 -9.81 -4.42 25.72
N TRP A 145 -10.77 -4.69 24.87
CA TRP A 145 -10.54 -5.14 23.51
C TRP A 145 -10.91 -4.03 22.55
N GLN A 146 -10.01 -3.70 21.66
CA GLN A 146 -10.22 -2.65 20.69
C GLN A 146 -9.53 -2.97 19.37
N GLU A 147 -10.19 -2.62 18.28
CA GLU A 147 -9.56 -2.58 16.97
C GLU A 147 -8.86 -1.25 16.78
N VAL A 148 -7.62 -1.33 16.32
CA VAL A 148 -6.80 -0.17 15.96
C VAL A 148 -6.63 -0.17 14.46
N THR A 149 -6.87 0.98 13.86
CA THR A 149 -6.66 1.19 12.42
C THR A 149 -5.67 2.31 12.19
N ILE A 150 -4.79 2.12 11.21
CA ILE A 150 -3.89 3.15 10.71
C ILE A 150 -4.21 3.39 9.24
N ASN A 151 -4.47 4.66 8.91
CA ASN A 151 -4.60 5.14 7.55
C ASN A 151 -3.51 6.19 7.34
N TYR A 152 -2.58 5.93 6.44
CA TYR A 152 -1.41 6.79 6.23
C TYR A 152 -1.06 6.90 4.76
N VAL A 153 -0.52 8.05 4.35
CA VAL A 153 -0.01 8.27 3.00
C VAL A 153 1.49 8.49 3.09
N ASP A 154 2.25 7.59 2.53
CA ASP A 154 3.71 7.66 2.44
C ASP A 154 4.19 8.07 1.06
N SER A 155 5.32 8.75 1.01
CA SER A 155 6.07 9.10 -0.20
C SER A 155 7.45 8.46 -0.12
N PRO A 156 7.62 7.22 -0.57
CA PRO A 156 8.87 6.49 -0.40
C PRO A 156 10.02 7.02 -1.24
N ASN A 157 9.72 7.78 -2.30
CA ASN A 157 10.68 8.38 -3.24
C ASN A 157 11.68 7.37 -3.83
N THR A 158 11.23 6.16 -4.07
CA THR A 158 12.05 5.06 -4.60
C THR A 158 11.23 4.11 -5.45
N THR A 159 11.90 3.39 -6.34
CA THR A 159 11.35 2.24 -7.08
C THR A 159 11.88 0.90 -6.54
N SER A 160 12.60 0.92 -5.42
CA SER A 160 13.01 -0.30 -4.72
C SER A 160 11.86 -0.86 -3.89
N ALA A 161 11.89 -2.16 -3.62
CA ALA A 161 10.91 -2.80 -2.76
C ALA A 161 10.87 -2.14 -1.37
N CYS A 162 9.66 -1.82 -0.92
CA CYS A 162 9.36 -1.24 0.37
C CYS A 162 8.52 -2.23 1.18
N THR A 163 9.00 -2.63 2.33
CA THR A 163 8.26 -3.46 3.29
C THR A 163 7.66 -2.55 4.35
N TYR A 164 6.35 -2.59 4.50
CA TYR A 164 5.62 -1.90 5.57
C TYR A 164 5.25 -2.91 6.63
N THR A 165 5.57 -2.61 7.89
CA THR A 165 5.33 -3.53 9.01
C THR A 165 4.76 -2.76 10.19
N TRP A 166 3.78 -3.34 10.87
CA TRP A 166 3.19 -2.77 12.09
C TRP A 166 4.13 -2.93 13.28
N TYR A 167 4.25 -1.87 14.07
CA TYR A 167 4.97 -1.82 15.33
C TYR A 167 4.09 -1.23 16.42
N ALA A 168 4.29 -1.69 17.65
CA ALA A 168 3.60 -1.17 18.83
C ALA A 168 4.58 -1.01 19.99
N ARG A 169 4.26 -0.08 20.89
CA ARG A 169 4.93 0.06 22.19
C ARG A 169 3.92 0.41 23.29
N ALA A 170 4.28 0.15 24.51
CA ALA A 170 3.53 0.58 25.69
C ALA A 170 4.16 1.89 26.24
N GLU A 171 3.34 2.88 26.63
CA GLU A 171 3.82 4.11 27.25
C GLU A 171 4.51 3.84 28.60
N SER A 172 4.01 2.87 29.33
CA SER A 172 4.56 2.38 30.61
C SER A 172 4.55 0.86 30.56
N ALA A 173 5.18 0.17 31.50
CA ALA A 173 5.28 -1.30 31.53
C ALA A 173 3.92 -2.02 31.65
N VAL A 174 2.94 -1.60 30.86
CA VAL A 174 1.63 -2.21 30.70
C VAL A 174 1.75 -3.37 29.71
N SER A 175 1.22 -4.52 30.08
CA SER A 175 1.18 -5.66 29.16
C SER A 175 0.09 -5.46 28.11
N VAL A 176 0.47 -5.50 26.85
CA VAL A 176 -0.43 -5.41 25.70
C VAL A 176 -0.40 -6.70 24.92
N THR A 177 -1.55 -7.27 24.68
CA THR A 177 -1.70 -8.43 23.79
C THR A 177 -2.22 -7.95 22.44
N VAL A 178 -1.47 -8.21 21.40
CA VAL A 178 -1.84 -7.95 20.01
C VAL A 178 -2.42 -9.20 19.38
N GLN A 179 -3.34 -9.04 18.42
CA GLN A 179 -4.05 -10.16 17.76
C GLN A 179 -4.86 -11.05 18.73
N HIS A 180 -5.46 -10.44 19.72
CA HIS A 180 -6.23 -11.17 20.72
C HIS A 180 -7.52 -11.78 20.12
N HIS A 181 -7.86 -13.00 20.57
CA HIS A 181 -9.08 -13.75 20.19
C HIS A 181 -9.30 -13.94 18.68
N GLY A 182 -8.25 -13.97 17.88
CA GLY A 182 -8.37 -14.17 16.44
C GLY A 182 -9.01 -12.98 15.72
N ALA A 183 -8.90 -11.78 16.29
CA ALA A 183 -9.31 -10.56 15.59
C ALA A 183 -8.58 -10.47 14.25
N PRO A 184 -9.30 -10.16 13.16
CA PRO A 184 -8.70 -10.07 11.85
C PRO A 184 -7.63 -8.97 11.85
N THR A 185 -6.48 -9.32 11.32
CA THR A 185 -5.41 -8.37 11.05
C THR A 185 -5.20 -8.30 9.55
N ASN A 186 -4.99 -7.12 9.03
CA ASN A 186 -4.67 -6.94 7.62
C ASN A 186 -3.81 -5.70 7.39
N MET A 187 -3.14 -5.69 6.27
CA MET A 187 -2.49 -4.51 5.72
C MET A 187 -2.73 -4.48 4.21
N ILE A 188 -3.22 -3.35 3.73
CA ILE A 188 -3.42 -3.09 2.30
C ILE A 188 -2.54 -1.91 1.93
N LEU A 189 -1.75 -2.08 0.89
CA LEU A 189 -0.94 -1.04 0.29
C LEU A 189 -1.50 -0.74 -1.10
N MET A 190 -1.78 0.54 -1.36
CA MET A 190 -2.26 1.00 -2.64
C MET A 190 -1.29 2.03 -3.19
N GLU A 191 -0.69 1.75 -4.35
CA GLU A 191 0.12 2.72 -5.06
C GLU A 191 -0.75 3.63 -5.91
N VAL A 192 -0.52 4.91 -5.76
CA VAL A 192 -1.19 5.97 -6.52
C VAL A 192 -0.15 6.77 -7.30
N ALA A 193 -0.42 7.00 -8.60
CA ALA A 193 0.42 7.82 -9.46
C ALA A 193 0.53 9.25 -8.90
N GLY A 194 1.75 9.76 -8.81
CA GLY A 194 2.05 11.14 -8.38
C GLY A 194 2.46 12.04 -9.54
#